data_92a34c0adc89bafa64788ba8b4163508
#
_entry.id   92a34c0adc89bafa64788ba8b4163508
#
_cell.length_a   1.000
_cell.length_b   1.000
_cell.length_c   1.000
_cell.angle_alpha   90.00
_cell.angle_beta   90.00
_cell.angle_gamma   90.00
#
_symmetry.space_group_name_H-M   'P 1'
#
loop_
_entity.id
_entity.type
_entity.pdbx_description
1 polymer ?
#
loop_
_entity_poly.entity_id
_entity_poly.type
_entity_poly.pdbx_seq_one_letter_code
_entity_poly.pdbx_strand_id
1 'polypeptide(L)'
;MRYGTSADLAASAAECAKVVIAQINPHVPFSYGDALIHVSKLTAAVEVAEPLEELPTAQPSEIDRKIGGYIAELIPDGATLQIGVGGIPNAVLAALGDHKHLGLHTEALTDGVVPLIRSGVIDNSQKKVLPGKNLASLALGSKRLYEYMDYNEDLIMKDVAWTNDPFRIRENPKVM
;
A
#
# COMPACT_ATOMS: atom_id res chain seq x y z
N MET A 1 7.12 16.64 8.82
CA MET A 1 6.20 16.56 7.68
C MET A 1 6.12 15.10 7.24
N ARG A 2 5.16 14.73 6.37
CA ARG A 2 4.99 13.37 5.92
C ARG A 2 5.00 13.29 4.40
N TYR A 3 5.50 12.17 3.88
CA TYR A 3 5.51 11.88 2.43
C TYR A 3 4.12 11.48 1.90
N GLY A 4 3.16 11.20 2.79
CA GLY A 4 1.79 10.86 2.41
C GLY A 4 1.68 9.52 1.70
N THR A 5 1.35 9.55 0.41
CA THR A 5 1.07 8.34 -0.39
C THR A 5 2.31 7.61 -0.88
N SER A 6 3.52 8.18 -0.73
CA SER A 6 4.76 7.62 -1.29
C SER A 6 5.89 7.72 -0.26
N ALA A 7 6.09 6.66 0.50
CA ALA A 7 7.23 6.49 1.39
C ALA A 7 8.35 5.62 0.76
N ASP A 8 8.12 5.13 -0.44
CA ASP A 8 8.94 4.16 -1.18
C ASP A 8 10.40 4.60 -1.38
N LEU A 9 10.61 5.59 -2.23
CA LEU A 9 11.95 6.13 -2.56
C LEU A 9 12.15 7.56 -2.04
N ALA A 10 11.09 8.21 -1.57
CA ALA A 10 11.12 9.63 -1.24
C ALA A 10 12.10 9.96 -0.10
N ALA A 11 12.18 9.11 0.92
CA ALA A 11 13.12 9.27 2.02
C ALA A 11 14.56 9.15 1.57
N SER A 12 14.90 8.07 0.86
CA SER A 12 16.24 7.82 0.32
C SER A 12 16.68 8.89 -0.69
N ALA A 13 15.76 9.35 -1.54
CA ALA A 13 16.03 10.44 -2.47
C ALA A 13 16.33 11.76 -1.74
N ALA A 14 15.57 12.08 -0.69
CA ALA A 14 15.78 13.29 0.09
C ALA A 14 17.10 13.26 0.90
N GLU A 15 17.59 12.08 1.28
CA GLU A 15 18.88 11.94 1.96
C GLU A 15 20.07 12.15 1.01
N CYS A 16 19.94 11.75 -0.24
CA CYS A 16 21.02 11.83 -1.25
C CYS A 16 21.00 13.15 -2.04
N ALA A 17 19.87 13.84 -2.09
CA ALA A 17 19.72 15.05 -2.90
C ALA A 17 20.45 16.26 -2.29
N LYS A 18 21.11 17.04 -3.16
CA LYS A 18 21.72 18.34 -2.76
C LYS A 18 20.67 19.42 -2.51
N VAL A 19 19.53 19.34 -3.18
CA VAL A 19 18.41 20.30 -3.09
C VAL A 19 17.13 19.48 -2.93
N VAL A 20 16.38 19.77 -1.87
CA VAL A 20 15.09 19.13 -1.59
C VAL A 20 14.00 20.21 -1.59
N ILE A 21 13.10 20.13 -2.54
CA ILE A 21 11.95 21.05 -2.66
C ILE A 21 10.69 20.24 -2.36
N ALA A 22 9.87 20.73 -1.44
CA ALA A 22 8.62 20.08 -1.07
C ALA A 22 7.41 20.90 -1.53
N GLN A 23 6.42 20.22 -2.09
CA GLN A 23 5.07 20.72 -2.24
C GLN A 23 4.27 20.32 -1.00
N ILE A 24 3.84 21.30 -0.23
CA ILE A 24 3.05 21.10 0.99
C ILE A 24 1.58 21.21 0.62
N ASN A 25 0.85 20.12 0.77
CA ASN A 25 -0.56 20.05 0.38
C ASN A 25 -1.39 19.42 1.52
N PRO A 26 -2.42 20.12 2.05
CA PRO A 26 -3.26 19.63 3.14
C PRO A 26 -4.12 18.41 2.74
N HIS A 27 -4.27 18.13 1.43
CA HIS A 27 -4.99 16.95 0.94
C HIS A 27 -4.16 15.66 0.94
N VAL A 28 -2.85 15.75 1.22
CA VAL A 28 -1.99 14.57 1.35
C VAL A 28 -2.32 13.84 2.66
N PRO A 29 -2.66 12.54 2.64
CA PRO A 29 -3.05 11.81 3.83
C PRO A 29 -1.90 11.72 4.85
N PHE A 30 -2.26 11.77 6.13
CA PHE A 30 -1.33 11.54 7.22
C PHE A 30 -1.02 10.04 7.34
N SER A 31 0.15 9.62 6.91
CA SER A 31 0.59 8.22 6.91
C SER A 31 1.56 7.91 8.05
N TYR A 32 1.54 6.69 8.56
CA TYR A 32 2.42 6.19 9.62
C TYR A 32 3.58 5.37 9.06
N GLY A 33 4.62 5.16 9.87
CA GLY A 33 5.82 4.42 9.51
C GLY A 33 6.98 5.31 9.06
N ASP A 34 7.72 4.91 8.02
CA ASP A 34 8.91 5.62 7.51
C ASP A 34 8.55 6.85 6.64
N ALA A 35 7.31 7.26 6.69
CA ALA A 35 6.76 8.35 5.89
C ALA A 35 7.10 9.76 6.44
N LEU A 36 8.17 9.93 7.21
CA LEU A 36 8.53 11.18 7.88
C LEU A 36 9.75 11.85 7.28
N ILE A 37 9.66 13.18 7.10
CA ILE A 37 10.81 14.05 6.82
C ILE A 37 10.85 15.20 7.82
N HIS A 38 12.03 15.48 8.37
CA HIS A 38 12.22 16.66 9.22
C HIS A 38 12.28 17.91 8.34
N VAL A 39 11.62 18.98 8.75
CA VAL A 39 11.53 20.23 7.97
C VAL A 39 12.90 20.83 7.65
N SER A 40 13.90 20.63 8.51
CA SER A 40 15.27 21.12 8.28
C SER A 40 16.00 20.46 7.10
N LYS A 41 15.45 19.37 6.55
CA LYS A 41 15.98 18.73 5.33
C LYS A 41 15.50 19.42 4.05
N LEU A 42 14.51 20.28 4.14
CA LEU A 42 13.96 20.99 2.99
C LEU A 42 14.82 22.21 2.66
N THR A 43 15.19 22.34 1.40
CA THR A 43 15.82 23.57 0.86
C THR A 43 14.79 24.65 0.60
N ALA A 44 13.62 24.26 0.11
CA ALA A 44 12.49 25.16 -0.13
C ALA A 44 11.17 24.38 -0.04
N ALA A 45 10.07 25.09 0.18
CA ALA A 45 8.72 24.55 0.18
C ALA A 45 7.75 25.48 -0.54
N VAL A 46 6.77 24.91 -1.22
CA VAL A 46 5.64 25.62 -1.85
C VAL A 46 4.35 25.06 -1.26
N GLU A 47 3.50 25.96 -0.80
CA GLU A 47 2.17 25.59 -0.31
C GLU A 47 1.16 25.55 -1.47
N VAL A 48 0.40 24.48 -1.55
CA VAL A 48 -0.71 24.30 -2.50
C VAL A 48 -1.89 23.69 -1.75
N ALA A 49 -3.09 23.80 -2.31
CA ALA A 49 -4.31 23.19 -1.78
C ALA A 49 -5.10 22.56 -2.94
N GLU A 50 -4.49 21.58 -3.56
CA GLU A 50 -5.06 20.88 -4.74
C GLU A 50 -5.41 19.44 -4.39
N PRO A 51 -6.53 18.90 -4.90
CA PRO A 51 -6.84 17.48 -4.76
C PRO A 51 -5.69 16.62 -5.28
N LEU A 52 -5.47 15.47 -4.64
CA LEU A 52 -4.52 14.49 -5.20
C LEU A 52 -5.07 13.91 -6.49
N GLU A 53 -4.18 13.65 -7.44
CA GLU A 53 -4.55 12.91 -8.64
C GLU A 53 -5.05 11.51 -8.28
N GLU A 54 -6.15 11.12 -8.92
CA GLU A 54 -6.71 9.79 -8.76
C GLU A 54 -6.27 8.91 -9.93
N LEU A 55 -5.79 7.70 -9.63
CA LEU A 55 -5.55 6.68 -10.61
C LEU A 55 -6.85 5.89 -10.81
N PRO A 56 -7.46 5.93 -11.99
CA PRO A 56 -8.69 5.17 -12.25
C PRO A 56 -8.45 3.68 -12.04
N THR A 57 -9.31 3.06 -11.24
CA THR A 57 -9.27 1.61 -11.02
C THR A 57 -9.67 0.90 -12.32
N ALA A 58 -8.72 0.18 -12.92
CA ALA A 58 -8.98 -0.61 -14.12
C ALA A 58 -10.08 -1.66 -13.84
N GLN A 59 -11.15 -1.63 -14.63
CA GLN A 59 -12.19 -2.65 -14.55
C GLN A 59 -11.67 -3.95 -15.16
N PRO A 60 -11.67 -5.08 -14.41
CA PRO A 60 -11.20 -6.35 -14.94
C PRO A 60 -12.04 -6.81 -16.15
N SER A 61 -11.37 -7.23 -17.22
CA SER A 61 -12.00 -7.89 -18.35
C SER A 61 -12.54 -9.28 -17.95
N GLU A 62 -13.28 -9.95 -18.84
CA GLU A 62 -13.73 -11.32 -18.60
C GLU A 62 -12.55 -12.29 -18.46
N ILE A 63 -11.49 -12.07 -19.24
CA ILE A 63 -10.25 -12.87 -19.16
C ILE A 63 -9.56 -12.65 -17.82
N ASP A 64 -9.44 -11.39 -17.37
CA ASP A 64 -8.84 -11.08 -16.07
C ASP A 64 -9.59 -11.76 -14.92
N ARG A 65 -10.94 -11.78 -14.98
CA ARG A 65 -11.75 -12.45 -13.96
C ARG A 65 -11.53 -13.96 -13.94
N LYS A 66 -11.41 -14.60 -15.10
CA LYS A 66 -11.09 -16.05 -15.17
C LYS A 66 -9.70 -16.33 -14.59
N ILE A 67 -8.70 -15.55 -14.98
CA ILE A 67 -7.34 -15.69 -14.45
C ILE A 67 -7.34 -15.42 -12.93
N GLY A 68 -8.00 -14.35 -12.50
CA GLY A 68 -8.12 -13.99 -11.08
C GLY A 68 -8.76 -15.09 -10.24
N GLY A 69 -9.80 -15.73 -10.76
CA GLY A 69 -10.45 -16.88 -10.11
C GLY A 69 -9.49 -18.05 -9.90
N TYR A 70 -8.75 -18.45 -10.94
CA TYR A 70 -7.76 -19.53 -10.82
C TYR A 70 -6.63 -19.20 -9.84
N ILE A 71 -6.18 -17.95 -9.81
CA ILE A 71 -5.17 -17.52 -8.85
C ILE A 71 -5.73 -17.55 -7.42
N ALA A 72 -6.96 -17.08 -7.22
CA ALA A 72 -7.61 -17.10 -5.91
C ALA A 72 -7.73 -18.51 -5.33
N GLU A 73 -8.03 -19.53 -6.15
CA GLU A 73 -8.06 -20.94 -5.74
C GLU A 73 -6.70 -21.45 -5.21
N LEU A 74 -5.59 -20.86 -5.63
CA LEU A 74 -4.24 -21.23 -5.18
C LEU A 74 -3.85 -20.54 -3.86
N ILE A 75 -4.56 -19.51 -3.45
CA ILE A 75 -4.24 -18.72 -2.25
C ILE A 75 -4.89 -19.40 -1.03
N PRO A 76 -4.11 -19.94 -0.08
CA PRO A 76 -4.69 -20.55 1.11
C PRO A 76 -5.06 -19.49 2.15
N ASP A 77 -5.98 -19.82 3.04
CA ASP A 77 -6.24 -19.04 4.24
C ASP A 77 -4.96 -18.78 5.05
N GLY A 78 -4.83 -17.58 5.60
CA GLY A 78 -3.63 -17.14 6.32
C GLY A 78 -2.45 -16.79 5.43
N ALA A 79 -2.62 -16.72 4.09
CA ALA A 79 -1.55 -16.26 3.19
C ALA A 79 -1.24 -14.78 3.39
N THR A 80 0.03 -14.42 3.20
CA THR A 80 0.46 -13.01 3.13
C THR A 80 0.61 -12.61 1.68
N LEU A 81 -0.13 -11.59 1.27
CA LEU A 81 -0.26 -11.16 -0.12
C LEU A 81 0.71 -10.02 -0.45
N GLN A 82 1.33 -10.11 -1.62
CA GLN A 82 1.91 -9.00 -2.36
C GLN A 82 1.05 -8.77 -3.60
N ILE A 83 0.60 -7.54 -3.82
CA ILE A 83 -0.38 -7.21 -4.85
C ILE A 83 0.21 -6.20 -5.82
N GLY A 84 0.09 -6.48 -7.12
CA GLY A 84 0.44 -5.54 -8.18
C GLY A 84 -0.71 -4.59 -8.56
N VAL A 85 -0.46 -3.77 -9.56
CA VAL A 85 -1.43 -2.82 -10.13
C VAL A 85 -1.91 -3.35 -11.48
N GLY A 86 -3.22 -3.30 -11.73
CA GLY A 86 -3.80 -3.69 -13.03
C GLY A 86 -5.08 -4.54 -12.94
N GLY A 87 -5.60 -4.95 -14.09
CA GLY A 87 -6.86 -5.69 -14.19
C GLY A 87 -6.81 -7.07 -13.51
N ILE A 88 -5.74 -7.83 -13.72
CA ILE A 88 -5.58 -9.17 -13.10
C ILE A 88 -5.48 -9.08 -11.57
N PRO A 89 -4.61 -8.25 -10.95
CA PRO A 89 -4.59 -8.08 -9.50
C PRO A 89 -5.94 -7.66 -8.92
N ASN A 90 -6.65 -6.76 -9.58
CA ASN A 90 -7.99 -6.34 -9.16
C ASN A 90 -9.00 -7.50 -9.22
N ALA A 91 -8.91 -8.36 -10.24
CA ALA A 91 -9.75 -9.55 -10.37
C ALA A 91 -9.45 -10.59 -9.29
N VAL A 92 -8.17 -10.78 -8.94
CA VAL A 92 -7.77 -11.65 -7.81
C VAL A 92 -8.39 -11.13 -6.52
N LEU A 93 -8.17 -9.85 -6.18
CA LEU A 93 -8.70 -9.25 -4.96
C LEU A 93 -10.23 -9.40 -4.87
N ALA A 94 -10.94 -9.20 -5.99
CA ALA A 94 -12.40 -9.37 -6.04
C ALA A 94 -12.86 -10.83 -5.78
N ALA A 95 -12.01 -11.82 -6.04
CA ALA A 95 -12.30 -13.23 -5.84
C ALA A 95 -11.92 -13.75 -4.44
N LEU A 96 -11.26 -12.94 -3.58
CA LEU A 96 -10.80 -13.37 -2.26
C LEU A 96 -11.82 -13.18 -1.13
N GLY A 97 -13.06 -12.81 -1.43
CA GLY A 97 -14.06 -12.42 -0.42
C GLY A 97 -14.38 -13.49 0.63
N ASP A 98 -14.23 -14.77 0.31
CA ASP A 98 -14.51 -15.89 1.20
C ASP A 98 -13.28 -16.41 1.96
N HIS A 99 -12.10 -15.87 1.70
CA HIS A 99 -10.85 -16.23 2.38
C HIS A 99 -10.82 -15.70 3.80
N LYS A 100 -9.92 -16.24 4.62
CA LYS A 100 -9.79 -15.89 6.05
C LYS A 100 -8.35 -15.63 6.43
N HIS A 101 -8.17 -14.66 7.34
CA HIS A 101 -6.89 -14.37 7.98
C HIS A 101 -5.76 -14.03 7.01
N LEU A 102 -6.07 -13.42 5.87
CA LEU A 102 -5.05 -12.97 4.94
C LEU A 102 -4.23 -11.83 5.55
N GLY A 103 -2.97 -11.76 5.16
CA GLY A 103 -2.05 -10.67 5.49
C GLY A 103 -1.73 -9.82 4.27
N LEU A 104 -1.33 -8.58 4.51
CA LEU A 104 -0.88 -7.65 3.47
C LEU A 104 0.56 -7.21 3.73
N HIS A 105 1.46 -7.52 2.80
CA HIS A 105 2.83 -7.05 2.72
C HIS A 105 3.13 -6.77 1.26
N THR A 106 2.90 -5.55 0.83
CA THR A 106 2.92 -5.17 -0.59
C THR A 106 3.73 -3.90 -0.80
N GLU A 107 4.28 -3.72 -1.98
CA GLU A 107 4.84 -2.44 -2.39
C GLU A 107 3.72 -1.43 -2.63
N ALA A 108 2.79 -1.76 -3.53
CA ALA A 108 1.69 -0.87 -3.91
C ALA A 108 0.39 -1.22 -3.18
N LEU A 109 -0.21 -0.22 -2.53
CA LEU A 109 -1.56 -0.28 -1.99
C LEU A 109 -2.54 0.27 -3.03
N THR A 110 -3.61 -0.47 -3.30
CA THR A 110 -4.63 -0.10 -4.29
C THR A 110 -6.04 -0.15 -3.71
N ASP A 111 -7.02 0.46 -4.37
CA ASP A 111 -8.42 0.48 -3.93
C ASP A 111 -9.02 -0.90 -3.67
N GLY A 112 -8.62 -1.92 -4.44
CA GLY A 112 -9.18 -3.27 -4.35
C GLY A 112 -8.92 -3.96 -3.00
N VAL A 113 -7.91 -3.53 -2.27
CA VAL A 113 -7.56 -4.10 -0.95
C VAL A 113 -8.48 -3.60 0.16
N VAL A 114 -8.96 -2.36 0.07
CA VAL A 114 -9.74 -1.71 1.13
C VAL A 114 -11.01 -2.49 1.52
N PRO A 115 -11.82 -3.02 0.58
CA PRO A 115 -12.98 -3.85 0.92
C PRO A 115 -12.61 -5.10 1.73
N LEU A 116 -11.51 -5.78 1.38
CA LEU A 116 -11.07 -7.00 2.07
C LEU A 116 -10.57 -6.73 3.49
N ILE A 117 -9.95 -5.58 3.72
CA ILE A 117 -9.54 -5.14 5.06
C ILE A 117 -10.80 -4.82 5.88
N ARG A 118 -11.73 -4.05 5.32
CA ARG A 118 -12.96 -3.64 6.03
C ARG A 118 -13.89 -4.81 6.37
N SER A 119 -13.89 -5.87 5.55
CA SER A 119 -14.66 -7.09 5.82
C SER A 119 -13.95 -8.06 6.77
N GLY A 120 -12.68 -7.81 7.14
CA GLY A 120 -11.91 -8.68 8.00
C GLY A 120 -11.30 -9.91 7.30
N VAL A 121 -11.40 -10.01 5.99
CA VAL A 121 -10.71 -11.02 5.18
C VAL A 121 -9.19 -10.85 5.31
N ILE A 122 -8.71 -9.60 5.25
CA ILE A 122 -7.34 -9.22 5.56
C ILE A 122 -7.34 -8.66 6.99
N ASP A 123 -6.89 -9.44 7.95
CA ASP A 123 -6.77 -9.08 9.37
C ASP A 123 -5.32 -9.09 9.87
N ASN A 124 -4.38 -9.55 9.04
CA ASN A 124 -2.95 -9.65 9.33
C ASN A 124 -2.61 -10.50 10.57
N SER A 125 -3.55 -11.30 11.08
CA SER A 125 -3.38 -12.07 12.32
C SER A 125 -2.32 -13.17 12.19
N GLN A 126 -2.12 -13.72 10.99
CA GLN A 126 -1.14 -14.77 10.71
C GLN A 126 0.22 -14.24 10.27
N LYS A 127 0.34 -12.95 9.99
CA LYS A 127 1.61 -12.31 9.62
C LYS A 127 2.61 -12.33 10.76
N LYS A 128 3.91 -12.53 10.44
CA LYS A 128 5.02 -12.40 11.40
C LYS A 128 5.65 -11.01 11.34
N VAL A 129 5.73 -10.43 10.16
CA VAL A 129 6.24 -9.07 9.97
C VAL A 129 5.11 -8.08 10.21
N LEU A 130 5.21 -7.27 11.26
CA LEU A 130 4.17 -6.32 11.69
C LEU A 130 2.79 -6.98 11.82
N PRO A 131 2.59 -7.92 12.76
CA PRO A 131 1.30 -8.58 12.97
C PRO A 131 0.19 -7.56 13.22
N GLY A 132 -1.00 -7.80 12.66
CA GLY A 132 -2.15 -6.91 12.80
C GLY A 132 -2.05 -5.60 12.01
N LYS A 133 -0.97 -5.36 11.25
CA LYS A 133 -0.79 -4.12 10.46
C LYS A 133 -0.72 -4.41 8.97
N ASN A 134 -1.37 -3.59 8.18
CA ASN A 134 -1.18 -3.55 6.73
C ASN A 134 0.15 -2.87 6.42
N LEU A 135 0.92 -3.43 5.50
CA LEU A 135 2.22 -2.91 5.13
C LEU A 135 2.24 -2.56 3.64
N ALA A 136 2.62 -1.32 3.33
CA ALA A 136 2.84 -0.84 1.97
C ALA A 136 4.00 0.15 1.89
N SER A 137 4.47 0.48 0.69
CA SER A 137 5.48 1.51 0.42
C SER A 137 4.89 2.72 -0.29
N LEU A 138 3.95 2.49 -1.19
CA LEU A 138 3.26 3.54 -1.93
C LEU A 138 1.76 3.20 -2.05
N ALA A 139 0.95 4.21 -2.31
CA ALA A 139 -0.47 4.05 -2.55
C ALA A 139 -0.88 4.77 -3.84
N LEU A 140 -1.58 4.02 -4.70
CA LEU A 140 -2.06 4.49 -5.99
C LEU A 140 -3.54 4.10 -6.14
N GLY A 141 -4.42 5.07 -6.22
CA GLY A 141 -5.85 4.78 -6.35
C GLY A 141 -6.74 6.01 -6.34
N SER A 142 -7.96 5.82 -5.90
CA SER A 142 -8.96 6.86 -5.81
C SER A 142 -8.92 7.63 -4.48
N LYS A 143 -9.69 8.70 -4.40
CA LYS A 143 -9.92 9.46 -3.16
C LYS A 143 -10.29 8.54 -1.99
N ARG A 144 -11.08 7.47 -2.23
CA ARG A 144 -11.46 6.50 -1.20
C ARG A 144 -10.26 5.79 -0.57
N LEU A 145 -9.22 5.49 -1.35
CA LEU A 145 -7.97 4.93 -0.84
C LEU A 145 -7.23 5.95 0.02
N TYR A 146 -7.16 7.21 -0.43
CA TYR A 146 -6.48 8.27 0.32
C TYR A 146 -7.20 8.60 1.63
N GLU A 147 -8.54 8.59 1.64
CA GLU A 147 -9.35 8.72 2.86
C GLU A 147 -9.16 7.52 3.81
N TYR A 148 -8.96 6.30 3.27
CA TYR A 148 -8.64 5.13 4.09
C TYR A 148 -7.26 5.24 4.75
N MET A 149 -6.30 5.86 4.08
CA MET A 149 -4.93 6.02 4.59
C MET A 149 -4.83 7.08 5.69
N ASP A 150 -5.68 8.12 5.63
CA ASP A 150 -5.55 9.30 6.48
C ASP A 150 -5.75 8.94 7.96
N TYR A 151 -4.74 9.23 8.78
CA TYR A 151 -4.68 8.89 10.21
C TYR A 151 -4.96 7.42 10.54
N ASN A 152 -4.69 6.50 9.61
CA ASN A 152 -4.91 5.07 9.82
C ASN A 152 -3.69 4.41 10.44
N GLU A 153 -3.73 4.17 11.75
CA GLU A 153 -2.65 3.51 12.50
C GLU A 153 -2.44 2.05 12.12
N ASP A 154 -3.41 1.41 11.47
CA ASP A 154 -3.29 0.02 11.01
C ASP A 154 -2.59 -0.11 9.66
N LEU A 155 -2.27 1.02 9.00
CA LEU A 155 -1.47 1.06 7.80
C LEU A 155 -0.09 1.65 8.09
N ILE A 156 0.94 0.84 7.87
CA ILE A 156 2.34 1.23 8.04
C ILE A 156 3.01 1.36 6.68
N MET A 157 3.47 2.55 6.37
CA MET A 157 4.24 2.84 5.15
C MET A 157 5.72 2.66 5.43
N LYS A 158 6.42 1.89 4.59
CA LYS A 158 7.85 1.60 4.73
C LYS A 158 8.60 1.95 3.45
N ASP A 159 9.91 2.25 3.59
CA ASP A 159 10.81 2.35 2.45
C ASP A 159 10.78 1.07 1.60
N VAL A 160 10.86 1.22 0.28
CA VAL A 160 10.75 0.10 -0.65
C VAL A 160 11.88 -0.93 -0.48
N ALA A 161 13.07 -0.49 -0.15
CA ALA A 161 14.19 -1.40 0.10
C ALA A 161 13.93 -2.30 1.32
N TRP A 162 13.18 -1.81 2.31
CA TRP A 162 12.75 -2.61 3.45
C TRP A 162 11.56 -3.51 3.11
N THR A 163 10.56 -2.99 2.40
CA THR A 163 9.34 -3.73 2.05
C THR A 163 9.64 -4.87 1.08
N ASN A 164 10.49 -4.63 0.08
CA ASN A 164 10.85 -5.61 -0.95
C ASN A 164 12.10 -6.44 -0.59
N ASP A 165 12.59 -6.33 0.64
CA ASP A 165 13.69 -7.17 1.11
C ASP A 165 13.25 -8.65 1.16
N PRO A 166 13.88 -9.55 0.38
CA PRO A 166 13.54 -10.97 0.38
C PRO A 166 13.63 -11.64 1.76
N PHE A 167 14.51 -11.16 2.64
CA PHE A 167 14.60 -11.67 4.01
C PHE A 167 13.38 -11.32 4.84
N ARG A 168 12.84 -10.10 4.69
CA ARG A 168 11.61 -9.66 5.36
C ARG A 168 10.39 -10.36 4.81
N ILE A 169 10.30 -10.46 3.49
CA ILE A 169 9.17 -11.12 2.82
C ILE A 169 9.03 -12.56 3.30
N ARG A 170 10.12 -13.34 3.27
CA ARG A 170 10.11 -14.77 3.65
C ARG A 170 9.89 -15.05 5.14
N GLU A 171 9.97 -14.04 6.02
CA GLU A 171 9.60 -14.19 7.42
C GLU A 171 8.09 -14.44 7.60
N ASN A 172 7.27 -13.96 6.66
CA ASN A 172 5.83 -14.19 6.67
C ASN A 172 5.48 -15.64 6.22
N PRO A 173 4.43 -16.23 6.78
CA PRO A 173 3.95 -17.51 6.30
C PRO A 173 3.24 -17.40 4.95
N LYS A 174 3.33 -18.45 4.12
CA LYS A 174 2.52 -18.62 2.91
C LYS A 174 2.51 -17.35 2.02
N VAL A 175 3.68 -16.80 1.72
CA VAL A 175 3.78 -15.60 0.87
C VAL A 175 3.32 -15.92 -0.56
N MET A 176 2.41 -15.12 -1.08
CA MET A 176 1.78 -15.26 -2.41
C MET A 176 1.78 -13.91 -3.15
#